data_47c138c7ae3ce4336ef12e9b77e47f38
#
_entry.id   47c138c7ae3ce4336ef12e9b77e47f38
#
_cell.length_a   1.000
_cell.length_b   1.000
_cell.length_c   1.000
_cell.angle_alpha   90.00
_cell.angle_beta   90.00
_cell.angle_gamma   90.00
#
_symmetry.space_group_name_H-M   'P 1'
#
loop_
_entity.id
_entity.type
_entity.pdbx_description
1 polymer ?
#
loop_
_entity_poly.entity_id
_entity_poly.type
_entity_poly.pdbx_seq_one_letter_code
_entity_poly.pdbx_strand_id
1 'polypeptide(L)'
;WNLTHPELVEEVARSYVAAGSQVILTDTFGANRFILKRHGLADRVAEVNRRGVEISLRAAGDRAKVFASVGPSGVMLVMGEVTEEDLLAAFSEQARAIAEAGAYGIVIETMSDLAEARLAVAAAGQTGLPVVACMTFDSGKNHDRTMMGNTPEQAAEALTAAGADVIGSNCGQGVEGFVGICRRLRAATDRPIWIKANAGLPEMIDGRTVYAQTPQQFAHYVPELIAAGASFVGGCCGTSPEFITAVRRAISS
;
A
#
# COMPACT_ATOMS: atom_id res chain seq x y z
N TRP A 1 5.56 -1.89 17.49
CA TRP A 1 4.28 -1.86 18.24
C TRP A 1 3.50 -3.16 18.15
N ASN A 2 3.62 -3.91 17.07
CA ASN A 2 3.03 -5.27 16.98
C ASN A 2 3.45 -6.19 18.15
N LEU A 3 4.63 -5.94 18.72
CA LEU A 3 5.19 -6.76 19.80
C LEU A 3 5.02 -6.12 21.19
N THR A 4 5.01 -4.78 21.28
CA THR A 4 5.07 -4.06 22.56
C THR A 4 3.76 -3.36 22.92
N HIS A 5 2.94 -3.00 21.93
CA HIS A 5 1.67 -2.26 22.10
C HIS A 5 0.59 -2.80 21.15
N PRO A 6 0.35 -4.13 21.09
CA PRO A 6 -0.57 -4.74 20.12
C PRO A 6 -2.01 -4.23 20.27
N GLU A 7 -2.42 -3.83 21.48
CA GLU A 7 -3.74 -3.26 21.76
C GLU A 7 -3.97 -1.92 21.03
N LEU A 8 -2.94 -1.06 20.95
CA LEU A 8 -3.05 0.21 20.24
C LEU A 8 -3.14 0.00 18.72
N VAL A 9 -2.36 -0.95 18.19
CA VAL A 9 -2.44 -1.32 16.77
C VAL A 9 -3.82 -1.89 16.44
N GLU A 10 -4.37 -2.73 17.32
CA GLU A 10 -5.71 -3.30 17.16
C GLU A 10 -6.80 -2.23 17.22
N GLU A 11 -6.68 -1.25 18.12
CA GLU A 11 -7.62 -0.13 18.23
C GLU A 11 -7.67 0.69 16.94
N VAL A 12 -6.51 1.02 16.36
CA VAL A 12 -6.44 1.69 15.06
C VAL A 12 -7.13 0.86 13.97
N ALA A 13 -6.82 -0.42 13.85
CA ALA A 13 -7.45 -1.30 12.87
C ALA A 13 -8.98 -1.37 13.05
N ARG A 14 -9.47 -1.48 14.29
CA ARG A 14 -10.91 -1.47 14.62
C ARG A 14 -11.61 -0.18 14.21
N SER A 15 -10.94 0.97 14.35
CA SER A 15 -11.51 2.27 13.98
C SER A 15 -11.80 2.36 12.48
N TYR A 16 -10.92 1.83 11.64
CA TYR A 16 -11.13 1.75 10.18
C TYR A 16 -12.22 0.75 9.80
N VAL A 17 -12.29 -0.40 10.48
CA VAL A 17 -13.40 -1.36 10.30
C VAL A 17 -14.74 -0.74 10.69
N ALA A 18 -14.78 0.01 11.80
CA ALA A 18 -15.99 0.72 12.25
C ALA A 18 -16.43 1.82 11.26
N ALA A 19 -15.47 2.49 10.59
CA ALA A 19 -15.75 3.46 9.53
C ALA A 19 -16.29 2.81 8.24
N GLY A 20 -16.23 1.48 8.13
CA GLY A 20 -16.79 0.71 7.03
C GLY A 20 -15.79 0.31 5.95
N SER A 21 -14.49 0.25 6.26
CA SER A 21 -13.50 -0.36 5.38
C SER A 21 -13.86 -1.81 5.10
N GLN A 22 -13.88 -2.18 3.81
CA GLN A 22 -14.04 -3.58 3.37
C GLN A 22 -12.71 -4.32 3.36
N VAL A 23 -11.61 -3.57 3.27
CA VAL A 23 -10.23 -4.07 3.38
C VAL A 23 -9.48 -3.19 4.38
N ILE A 24 -8.75 -3.81 5.30
CA ILE A 24 -7.79 -3.12 6.18
C ILE A 24 -6.39 -3.67 5.95
N LEU A 25 -5.39 -2.82 6.17
CA LEU A 25 -3.99 -3.19 6.05
C LEU A 25 -3.37 -3.47 7.43
N THR A 26 -2.37 -4.34 7.43
CA THR A 26 -1.60 -4.66 8.64
C THR A 26 -0.52 -3.60 8.90
N ASP A 27 -0.06 -3.49 10.15
CA ASP A 27 1.12 -2.69 10.53
C ASP A 27 2.41 -3.50 10.26
N THR A 28 2.68 -3.80 8.96
CA THR A 28 3.83 -4.60 8.52
C THR A 28 4.61 -3.97 7.36
N PHE A 29 4.31 -2.71 7.01
CA PHE A 29 4.92 -1.98 5.90
C PHE A 29 6.45 -2.10 5.87
N GLY A 30 7.12 -1.78 6.97
CA GLY A 30 8.58 -1.84 7.11
C GLY A 30 9.10 -3.15 7.72
N ALA A 31 8.32 -4.24 7.71
CA ALA A 31 8.68 -5.46 8.43
C ALA A 31 9.52 -6.45 7.58
N ASN A 32 10.30 -5.96 6.62
CA ASN A 32 11.31 -6.74 5.91
C ASN A 32 12.65 -6.75 6.66
N ARG A 33 13.51 -7.70 6.33
CA ARG A 33 14.81 -7.92 6.97
C ARG A 33 15.72 -6.69 6.98
N PHE A 34 15.75 -5.90 5.89
CA PHE A 34 16.63 -4.75 5.76
C PHE A 34 16.21 -3.60 6.68
N ILE A 35 14.93 -3.28 6.74
CA ILE A 35 14.40 -2.25 7.64
C ILE A 35 14.53 -2.71 9.10
N LEU A 36 14.13 -3.94 9.42
CA LEU A 36 14.19 -4.49 10.78
C LEU A 36 15.63 -4.57 11.31
N LYS A 37 16.62 -4.81 10.43
CA LYS A 37 18.05 -4.79 10.80
C LYS A 37 18.48 -3.45 11.40
N ARG A 38 17.95 -2.33 10.90
CA ARG A 38 18.26 -0.98 11.41
C ARG A 38 17.81 -0.79 12.86
N HIS A 39 16.89 -1.63 13.31
CA HIS A 39 16.32 -1.62 14.67
C HIS A 39 16.75 -2.81 15.52
N GLY A 40 17.72 -3.61 15.06
CA GLY A 40 18.18 -4.80 15.78
C GLY A 40 17.17 -5.96 15.81
N LEU A 41 16.23 -6.00 14.85
CA LEU A 41 15.12 -6.96 14.79
C LEU A 41 15.17 -7.88 13.56
N ALA A 42 16.33 -7.98 12.89
CA ALA A 42 16.46 -8.78 11.65
C ALA A 42 16.05 -10.25 11.81
N ASP A 43 16.26 -10.82 12.98
CA ASP A 43 15.93 -12.23 13.28
C ASP A 43 14.46 -12.42 13.68
N ARG A 44 13.67 -11.33 13.73
CA ARG A 44 12.27 -11.35 14.15
C ARG A 44 11.28 -11.03 13.01
N VAL A 45 11.72 -11.09 11.76
CA VAL A 45 10.86 -10.81 10.58
C VAL A 45 9.56 -11.62 10.64
N ALA A 46 9.66 -12.94 10.81
CA ALA A 46 8.49 -13.81 10.85
C ALA A 46 7.55 -13.45 12.02
N GLU A 47 8.10 -13.17 13.19
CA GLU A 47 7.31 -12.84 14.37
C GLU A 47 6.56 -11.51 14.21
N VAL A 48 7.24 -10.45 13.73
CA VAL A 48 6.64 -9.11 13.55
C VAL A 48 5.50 -9.17 12.54
N ASN A 49 5.71 -9.84 11.41
CA ASN A 49 4.69 -9.98 10.36
C ASN A 49 3.50 -10.81 10.83
N ARG A 50 3.74 -11.97 11.45
CA ARG A 50 2.68 -12.81 12.01
C ARG A 50 1.83 -12.02 13.01
N ARG A 51 2.45 -11.30 13.95
CA ARG A 51 1.73 -10.49 14.94
C ARG A 51 0.89 -9.39 14.31
N GLY A 52 1.42 -8.67 13.31
CA GLY A 52 0.67 -7.65 12.58
C GLY A 52 -0.58 -8.22 11.90
N VAL A 53 -0.48 -9.41 11.28
CA VAL A 53 -1.62 -10.10 10.67
C VAL A 53 -2.63 -10.55 11.73
N GLU A 54 -2.20 -11.24 12.80
CA GLU A 54 -3.06 -11.71 13.89
C GLU A 54 -3.86 -10.57 14.54
N ILE A 55 -3.21 -9.42 14.79
CA ILE A 55 -3.87 -8.22 15.35
C ILE A 55 -4.97 -7.73 14.40
N SER A 56 -4.64 -7.60 13.11
CA SER A 56 -5.58 -7.10 12.11
C SER A 56 -6.76 -8.07 11.88
N LEU A 57 -6.51 -9.39 11.93
CA LEU A 57 -7.58 -10.40 11.85
C LEU A 57 -8.56 -10.29 13.02
N ARG A 58 -8.07 -10.11 14.26
CA ARG A 58 -8.96 -9.88 15.42
C ARG A 58 -9.78 -8.61 15.29
N ALA A 59 -9.16 -7.53 14.77
CA ALA A 59 -9.85 -6.26 14.54
C ALA A 59 -10.93 -6.36 13.45
N ALA A 60 -10.63 -7.08 12.37
CA ALA A 60 -11.51 -7.24 11.22
C ALA A 60 -12.74 -8.12 11.53
N GLY A 61 -12.54 -9.22 12.26
CA GLY A 61 -13.56 -10.27 12.37
C GLY A 61 -14.07 -10.67 10.99
N ASP A 62 -15.38 -10.77 10.83
CA ASP A 62 -16.02 -11.10 9.55
C ASP A 62 -16.38 -9.84 8.72
N ARG A 63 -16.06 -8.64 9.21
CA ARG A 63 -16.52 -7.38 8.61
C ARG A 63 -15.61 -6.83 7.52
N ALA A 64 -14.32 -7.21 7.52
CA ALA A 64 -13.34 -6.73 6.56
C ALA A 64 -12.35 -7.84 6.21
N LYS A 65 -11.73 -7.74 5.02
CA LYS A 65 -10.60 -8.58 4.62
C LYS A 65 -9.29 -7.95 5.10
N VAL A 66 -8.37 -8.77 5.56
CA VAL A 66 -7.03 -8.33 5.99
C VAL A 66 -6.05 -8.56 4.86
N PHE A 67 -5.49 -7.47 4.33
CA PHE A 67 -4.37 -7.51 3.41
C PHE A 67 -3.10 -7.06 4.13
N ALA A 68 -2.01 -7.78 3.94
CA ALA A 68 -0.77 -7.40 4.59
C ALA A 68 0.01 -6.38 3.77
N SER A 69 0.43 -5.31 4.44
CA SER A 69 1.22 -4.24 3.85
C SER A 69 2.69 -4.62 3.75
N VAL A 70 3.27 -4.47 2.56
CA VAL A 70 4.68 -4.67 2.25
C VAL A 70 5.19 -3.43 1.53
N GLY A 71 6.05 -2.67 2.19
CA GLY A 71 6.68 -1.48 1.63
C GLY A 71 8.04 -1.77 1.00
N PRO A 72 8.73 -0.72 0.51
CA PRO A 72 10.08 -0.83 -0.02
C PRO A 72 11.07 -1.42 0.99
N SER A 73 12.10 -2.08 0.48
CA SER A 73 13.16 -2.66 1.31
C SER A 73 13.99 -1.64 2.07
N GLY A 74 14.01 -0.41 1.56
CA GLY A 74 14.84 0.67 2.11
C GLY A 74 16.31 0.58 1.68
N VAL A 75 16.64 -0.29 0.72
CA VAL A 75 17.93 -0.35 0.03
C VAL A 75 17.73 -0.14 -1.47
N MET A 76 18.77 0.24 -2.18
CA MET A 76 18.68 0.57 -3.60
C MET A 76 19.55 -0.38 -4.44
N LEU A 77 18.93 -1.12 -5.35
CA LEU A 77 19.65 -2.01 -6.30
C LEU A 77 20.72 -1.26 -7.10
N VAL A 78 20.42 -0.06 -7.54
CA VAL A 78 21.34 0.76 -8.34
C VAL A 78 22.64 1.10 -7.61
N MET A 79 22.65 1.08 -6.28
CA MET A 79 23.87 1.33 -5.48
C MET A 79 24.79 0.10 -5.41
N GLY A 80 24.32 -1.08 -5.82
CA GLY A 80 25.10 -2.32 -5.81
C GLY A 80 25.43 -2.87 -4.42
N GLU A 81 24.74 -2.38 -3.37
CA GLU A 81 24.91 -2.86 -1.99
C GLU A 81 24.19 -4.17 -1.74
N VAL A 82 23.19 -4.48 -2.55
CA VAL A 82 22.38 -5.71 -2.50
C VAL A 82 22.13 -6.24 -3.90
N THR A 83 21.93 -7.53 -4.02
CA THR A 83 21.57 -8.20 -5.28
C THR A 83 20.05 -8.37 -5.40
N GLU A 84 19.57 -8.72 -6.60
CA GLU A 84 18.16 -9.09 -6.82
C GLU A 84 17.78 -10.32 -5.99
N GLU A 85 18.70 -11.28 -5.84
CA GLU A 85 18.51 -12.47 -5.00
C GLU A 85 18.33 -12.11 -3.53
N ASP A 86 19.10 -11.15 -3.01
CA ASP A 86 18.97 -10.67 -1.62
C ASP A 86 17.60 -10.04 -1.39
N LEU A 87 17.12 -9.21 -2.33
CA LEU A 87 15.79 -8.58 -2.25
C LEU A 87 14.67 -9.62 -2.36
N LEU A 88 14.77 -10.53 -3.32
CA LEU A 88 13.79 -11.61 -3.50
C LEU A 88 13.72 -12.49 -2.25
N ALA A 89 14.86 -12.82 -1.63
CA ALA A 89 14.90 -13.60 -0.41
C ALA A 89 14.23 -12.85 0.77
N ALA A 90 14.50 -11.55 0.92
CA ALA A 90 13.93 -10.74 1.99
C ALA A 90 12.40 -10.58 1.85
N PHE A 91 11.90 -10.32 0.63
CA PHE A 91 10.46 -10.26 0.36
C PHE A 91 9.78 -11.63 0.50
N SER A 92 10.45 -12.73 0.09
CA SER A 92 9.92 -14.08 0.25
C SER A 92 9.80 -14.48 1.73
N GLU A 93 10.77 -14.09 2.58
CA GLU A 93 10.69 -14.30 4.02
C GLU A 93 9.49 -13.59 4.63
N GLN A 94 9.29 -12.31 4.28
CA GLN A 94 8.15 -11.51 4.74
C GLN A 94 6.83 -12.08 4.24
N ALA A 95 6.70 -12.35 2.95
CA ALA A 95 5.47 -12.85 2.32
C ALA A 95 5.05 -14.21 2.89
N ARG A 96 5.99 -15.12 3.14
CA ARG A 96 5.73 -16.43 3.75
C ARG A 96 5.14 -16.27 5.16
N ALA A 97 5.75 -15.45 6.01
CA ALA A 97 5.27 -15.20 7.36
C ALA A 97 3.85 -14.61 7.38
N ILE A 98 3.56 -13.74 6.42
CA ILE A 98 2.22 -13.16 6.20
C ILE A 98 1.20 -14.23 5.81
N ALA A 99 1.54 -15.09 4.85
CA ALA A 99 0.65 -16.14 4.37
C ALA A 99 0.35 -17.19 5.46
N GLU A 100 1.38 -17.62 6.17
CA GLU A 100 1.26 -18.57 7.30
C GLU A 100 0.38 -18.03 8.43
N ALA A 101 0.34 -16.70 8.61
CA ALA A 101 -0.51 -16.04 9.59
C ALA A 101 -1.98 -15.87 9.16
N GLY A 102 -2.33 -16.21 7.92
CA GLY A 102 -3.70 -16.24 7.42
C GLY A 102 -4.21 -14.91 6.85
N ALA A 103 -3.35 -14.03 6.36
CA ALA A 103 -3.78 -12.85 5.61
C ALA A 103 -4.60 -13.25 4.37
N TYR A 104 -5.55 -12.41 3.97
CA TYR A 104 -6.36 -12.64 2.77
C TYR A 104 -5.59 -12.34 1.47
N GLY A 105 -4.66 -11.38 1.51
CA GLY A 105 -3.83 -10.98 0.38
C GLY A 105 -2.66 -10.13 0.83
N ILE A 106 -1.81 -9.75 -0.12
CA ILE A 106 -0.62 -8.94 0.10
C ILE A 106 -0.73 -7.67 -0.74
N VAL A 107 -0.45 -6.50 -0.13
CA VAL A 107 -0.33 -5.21 -0.83
C VAL A 107 1.13 -4.80 -0.82
N ILE A 108 1.75 -4.85 -1.99
CA ILE A 108 3.04 -4.23 -2.26
C ILE A 108 2.73 -2.75 -2.51
N GLU A 109 3.19 -1.84 -1.65
CA GLU A 109 2.78 -0.44 -1.74
C GLU A 109 3.93 0.56 -1.57
N THR A 110 3.72 1.78 -2.08
CA THR A 110 4.66 2.91 -2.00
C THR A 110 6.00 2.61 -2.70
N MET A 111 5.96 1.78 -3.74
CA MET A 111 7.13 1.45 -4.51
C MET A 111 7.49 2.59 -5.48
N SER A 112 8.78 2.93 -5.53
CA SER A 112 9.33 3.94 -6.45
C SER A 112 10.23 3.33 -7.52
N ASP A 113 10.83 2.17 -7.23
CA ASP A 113 11.65 1.40 -8.15
C ASP A 113 10.85 0.20 -8.69
N LEU A 114 10.71 0.16 -10.02
CA LEU A 114 9.95 -0.88 -10.70
C LEU A 114 10.65 -2.25 -10.66
N ALA A 115 11.99 -2.27 -10.63
CA ALA A 115 12.73 -3.52 -10.51
C ALA A 115 12.50 -4.16 -9.12
N GLU A 116 12.58 -3.36 -8.06
CA GLU A 116 12.27 -3.80 -6.70
C GLU A 116 10.81 -4.26 -6.57
N ALA A 117 9.86 -3.51 -7.12
CA ALA A 117 8.44 -3.85 -7.08
C ALA A 117 8.15 -5.21 -7.74
N ARG A 118 8.80 -5.50 -8.89
CA ARG A 118 8.67 -6.80 -9.57
C ARG A 118 9.19 -7.97 -8.73
N LEU A 119 10.28 -7.78 -8.01
CA LEU A 119 10.83 -8.80 -7.09
C LEU A 119 9.88 -9.05 -5.92
N ALA A 120 9.30 -7.98 -5.35
CA ALA A 120 8.30 -8.10 -4.29
C ALA A 120 7.03 -8.83 -4.76
N VAL A 121 6.55 -8.53 -5.99
CA VAL A 121 5.41 -9.24 -6.60
C VAL A 121 5.74 -10.71 -6.82
N ALA A 122 6.92 -11.03 -7.36
CA ALA A 122 7.35 -12.41 -7.58
C ALA A 122 7.43 -13.19 -6.26
N ALA A 123 7.95 -12.56 -5.20
CA ALA A 123 8.00 -13.15 -3.85
C ALA A 123 6.60 -13.40 -3.28
N ALA A 124 5.71 -12.41 -3.35
CA ALA A 124 4.34 -12.53 -2.86
C ALA A 124 3.54 -13.58 -3.64
N GLY A 125 3.70 -13.66 -4.95
CA GLY A 125 3.04 -14.64 -5.81
C GLY A 125 3.35 -16.10 -5.45
N GLN A 126 4.52 -16.38 -4.86
CA GLN A 126 4.86 -17.72 -4.37
C GLN A 126 3.95 -18.22 -3.24
N THR A 127 3.24 -17.34 -2.56
CA THR A 127 2.33 -17.68 -1.46
C THR A 127 0.97 -18.19 -1.92
N GLY A 128 0.58 -17.94 -3.18
CA GLY A 128 -0.74 -18.21 -3.70
C GLY A 128 -1.84 -17.24 -3.23
N LEU A 129 -1.49 -16.22 -2.44
CA LEU A 129 -2.41 -15.17 -2.03
C LEU A 129 -2.61 -14.13 -3.14
N PRO A 130 -3.78 -13.45 -3.21
CA PRO A 130 -3.96 -12.30 -4.09
C PRO A 130 -2.91 -11.20 -3.82
N VAL A 131 -2.31 -10.68 -4.90
CA VAL A 131 -1.25 -9.66 -4.84
C VAL A 131 -1.72 -8.35 -5.47
N VAL A 132 -1.75 -7.30 -4.65
CA VAL A 132 -1.92 -5.91 -5.10
C VAL A 132 -0.55 -5.27 -5.22
N ALA A 133 -0.26 -4.61 -6.34
CA ALA A 133 1.02 -3.93 -6.55
C ALA A 133 0.81 -2.45 -6.89
N CYS A 134 1.32 -1.57 -6.03
CA CYS A 134 1.15 -0.12 -6.12
C CYS A 134 2.49 0.60 -6.23
N MET A 135 2.59 1.49 -7.23
CA MET A 135 3.68 2.44 -7.37
C MET A 135 3.28 3.82 -6.86
N THR A 136 4.26 4.62 -6.47
CA THR A 136 4.08 6.04 -6.13
C THR A 136 4.52 6.91 -7.30
N PHE A 137 3.62 7.78 -7.77
CA PHE A 137 3.86 8.74 -8.84
C PHE A 137 3.82 10.16 -8.25
N ASP A 138 4.98 10.69 -7.90
CA ASP A 138 5.15 12.00 -7.25
C ASP A 138 6.23 12.85 -7.91
N SER A 139 6.86 12.32 -8.96
CA SER A 139 8.03 12.91 -9.60
C SER A 139 7.74 13.33 -11.04
N GLY A 140 8.69 14.05 -11.64
CA GLY A 140 8.52 14.66 -12.94
C GLY A 140 7.72 15.98 -12.88
N LYS A 141 7.65 16.67 -14.01
CA LYS A 141 7.02 18.00 -14.12
C LYS A 141 5.52 17.98 -13.75
N ASN A 142 4.85 16.87 -14.03
CA ASN A 142 3.41 16.71 -13.83
C ASN A 142 3.08 15.80 -12.65
N HIS A 143 4.05 15.44 -11.81
CA HIS A 143 3.89 14.45 -10.73
C HIS A 143 3.23 13.14 -11.20
N ASP A 144 3.59 12.69 -12.40
CA ASP A 144 3.03 11.53 -13.07
C ASP A 144 4.06 10.43 -13.38
N ARG A 145 5.21 10.49 -12.67
CA ARG A 145 6.29 9.53 -12.76
C ARG A 145 6.71 9.05 -11.38
N THR A 146 7.24 7.83 -11.33
CA THR A 146 7.94 7.37 -10.11
C THR A 146 9.25 8.15 -9.94
N MET A 147 9.86 8.10 -8.77
CA MET A 147 11.20 8.68 -8.53
C MET A 147 12.25 8.16 -9.52
N MET A 148 12.12 6.91 -9.99
CA MET A 148 13.00 6.30 -11.00
C MET A 148 12.58 6.63 -12.44
N GLY A 149 11.56 7.49 -12.65
CA GLY A 149 11.14 7.99 -13.95
C GLY A 149 10.11 7.13 -14.70
N ASN A 150 9.66 6.02 -14.14
CA ASN A 150 8.68 5.15 -14.78
C ASN A 150 7.30 5.81 -14.85
N THR A 151 6.57 5.57 -15.96
CA THR A 151 5.19 6.04 -16.16
C THR A 151 4.18 5.06 -15.58
N PRO A 152 2.91 5.49 -15.37
CA PRO A 152 1.83 4.60 -14.98
C PRO A 152 1.64 3.42 -15.94
N GLU A 153 1.78 3.64 -17.25
CA GLU A 153 1.65 2.59 -18.26
C GLU A 153 2.75 1.54 -18.12
N GLN A 154 4.02 1.98 -18.02
CA GLN A 154 5.16 1.08 -17.84
C GLN A 154 5.02 0.25 -16.56
N ALA A 155 4.55 0.89 -15.47
CA ALA A 155 4.30 0.21 -14.21
C ALA A 155 3.19 -0.83 -14.34
N ALA A 156 2.05 -0.48 -14.96
CA ALA A 156 0.91 -1.39 -15.13
C ALA A 156 1.29 -2.61 -15.96
N GLU A 157 1.97 -2.42 -17.10
CA GLU A 157 2.44 -3.51 -17.95
C GLU A 157 3.42 -4.43 -17.23
N ALA A 158 4.44 -3.87 -16.58
CA ALA A 158 5.48 -4.65 -15.93
C ALA A 158 4.99 -5.41 -14.68
N LEU A 159 4.11 -4.80 -13.86
CA LEU A 159 3.55 -5.45 -12.68
C LEU A 159 2.49 -6.50 -13.05
N THR A 160 1.72 -6.27 -14.10
CA THR A 160 0.82 -7.29 -14.67
C THR A 160 1.62 -8.50 -15.16
N ALA A 161 2.71 -8.26 -15.92
CA ALA A 161 3.59 -9.33 -16.39
C ALA A 161 4.31 -10.07 -15.25
N ALA A 162 4.59 -9.39 -14.13
CA ALA A 162 5.17 -9.99 -12.93
C ALA A 162 4.16 -10.86 -12.14
N GLY A 163 2.87 -10.82 -12.49
CA GLY A 163 1.84 -11.66 -11.89
C GLY A 163 0.99 -10.98 -10.81
N ALA A 164 0.99 -9.64 -10.70
CA ALA A 164 0.08 -8.95 -9.79
C ALA A 164 -1.38 -9.12 -10.25
N ASP A 165 -2.28 -9.38 -9.28
CA ASP A 165 -3.71 -9.54 -9.53
C ASP A 165 -4.43 -8.20 -9.61
N VAL A 166 -3.93 -7.20 -8.92
CA VAL A 166 -4.47 -5.84 -8.84
C VAL A 166 -3.32 -4.84 -9.01
N ILE A 167 -3.50 -3.85 -9.87
CA ILE A 167 -2.50 -2.82 -10.14
C ILE A 167 -2.97 -1.51 -9.50
N GLY A 168 -2.05 -0.74 -8.93
CA GLY A 168 -2.47 0.47 -8.26
C GLY A 168 -1.42 1.55 -8.10
N SER A 169 -1.86 2.57 -7.39
CA SER A 169 -1.02 3.68 -6.96
C SER A 169 -1.45 4.17 -5.58
N ASN A 170 -0.47 4.55 -4.77
CA ASN A 170 -0.71 5.12 -3.46
C ASN A 170 0.33 6.17 -3.08
N CYS A 171 0.02 6.99 -2.09
CA CYS A 171 0.91 8.02 -1.55
C CYS A 171 1.32 9.09 -2.58
N GLY A 172 2.28 9.94 -2.24
CA GLY A 172 2.91 10.93 -3.14
C GLY A 172 2.14 12.22 -3.33
N GLN A 173 0.83 12.18 -3.55
CA GLN A 173 0.03 13.38 -3.84
C GLN A 173 -1.41 13.27 -3.30
N GLY A 174 -2.17 14.37 -3.42
CA GLY A 174 -3.59 14.42 -3.09
C GLY A 174 -4.47 13.70 -4.12
N VAL A 175 -5.72 13.46 -3.75
CA VAL A 175 -6.67 12.65 -4.52
C VAL A 175 -6.95 13.19 -5.93
N GLU A 176 -6.89 14.49 -6.13
CA GLU A 176 -7.09 15.16 -7.41
C GLU A 176 -6.11 14.70 -8.50
N GLY A 177 -4.85 14.48 -8.12
CA GLY A 177 -3.82 13.98 -9.03
C GLY A 177 -4.02 12.53 -9.46
N PHE A 178 -4.72 11.74 -8.66
CA PHE A 178 -4.92 10.33 -8.93
C PHE A 178 -5.91 10.01 -10.04
N VAL A 179 -6.82 10.92 -10.40
CA VAL A 179 -7.78 10.68 -11.49
C VAL A 179 -7.06 10.44 -12.82
N GLY A 180 -6.06 11.27 -13.13
CA GLY A 180 -5.23 11.12 -14.33
C GLY A 180 -4.39 9.83 -14.31
N ILE A 181 -3.76 9.52 -13.17
CA ILE A 181 -2.97 8.29 -12.98
C ILE A 181 -3.87 7.06 -13.12
N CYS A 182 -5.06 7.07 -12.52
CA CYS A 182 -6.02 5.97 -12.60
C CYS A 182 -6.42 5.65 -14.05
N ARG A 183 -6.74 6.66 -14.86
CA ARG A 183 -7.05 6.50 -16.30
C ARG A 183 -5.89 5.85 -17.06
N ARG A 184 -4.66 6.29 -16.80
CA ARG A 184 -3.46 5.79 -17.46
C ARG A 184 -3.14 4.34 -17.06
N LEU A 185 -3.28 3.99 -15.77
CA LEU A 185 -3.18 2.62 -15.30
C LEU A 185 -4.25 1.74 -15.96
N ARG A 186 -5.52 2.18 -15.96
CA ARG A 186 -6.63 1.43 -16.55
C ARG A 186 -6.45 1.18 -18.07
N ALA A 187 -5.87 2.14 -18.79
CA ALA A 187 -5.61 1.99 -20.23
C ALA A 187 -4.52 0.95 -20.56
N ALA A 188 -3.66 0.63 -19.60
CA ALA A 188 -2.50 -0.25 -19.82
C ALA A 188 -2.67 -1.67 -19.22
N THR A 189 -3.78 -1.97 -18.51
CA THR A 189 -4.02 -3.30 -17.96
C THR A 189 -5.51 -3.60 -17.80
N ASP A 190 -5.89 -4.87 -17.91
CA ASP A 190 -7.24 -5.35 -17.60
C ASP A 190 -7.44 -5.71 -16.12
N ARG A 191 -6.38 -5.65 -15.32
CA ARG A 191 -6.45 -5.93 -13.88
C ARG A 191 -7.28 -4.86 -13.16
N PRO A 192 -7.97 -5.20 -12.04
CA PRO A 192 -8.62 -4.20 -11.19
C PRO A 192 -7.63 -3.12 -10.74
N ILE A 193 -8.12 -1.87 -10.57
CA ILE A 193 -7.28 -0.74 -10.19
C ILE A 193 -7.51 -0.36 -8.74
N TRP A 194 -6.40 -0.21 -8.01
CA TRP A 194 -6.34 0.15 -6.58
C TRP A 194 -5.76 1.56 -6.40
N ILE A 195 -6.54 2.47 -5.81
CA ILE A 195 -6.12 3.86 -5.57
C ILE A 195 -6.21 4.19 -4.08
N LYS A 196 -5.09 4.66 -3.50
CA LYS A 196 -5.00 5.16 -2.12
C LYS A 196 -4.24 6.49 -2.08
N ALA A 197 -4.96 7.59 -2.13
CA ALA A 197 -4.39 8.93 -2.14
C ALA A 197 -4.09 9.46 -0.73
N ASN A 198 -3.21 10.46 -0.64
CA ASN A 198 -3.01 11.24 0.58
C ASN A 198 -4.16 12.25 0.78
N ALA A 199 -4.30 12.76 2.00
CA ALA A 199 -5.20 13.87 2.31
C ALA A 199 -4.59 15.23 1.88
N GLY A 200 -4.14 15.33 0.64
CA GLY A 200 -3.37 16.43 0.09
C GLY A 200 -1.86 16.22 0.23
N LEU A 201 -1.07 17.26 -0.08
CA LEU A 201 0.37 17.26 0.15
C LEU A 201 0.68 17.54 1.62
N PRO A 202 1.74 16.94 2.19
CA PRO A 202 2.17 17.25 3.54
C PRO A 202 2.77 18.66 3.61
N GLU A 203 2.33 19.44 4.62
CA GLU A 203 2.91 20.74 4.95
C GLU A 203 3.53 20.70 6.35
N MET A 204 4.67 21.37 6.52
CA MET A 204 5.30 21.52 7.84
C MET A 204 4.78 22.81 8.49
N ILE A 205 3.93 22.67 9.51
CA ILE A 205 3.41 23.78 10.31
C ILE A 205 3.86 23.58 11.76
N ASP A 206 4.61 24.51 12.31
CA ASP A 206 5.13 24.46 13.70
C ASP A 206 5.85 23.14 14.04
N GLY A 207 6.64 22.63 13.10
CA GLY A 207 7.40 21.37 13.26
C GLY A 207 6.55 20.09 13.23
N ARG A 208 5.29 20.19 12.81
CA ARG A 208 4.38 19.06 12.63
C ARG A 208 3.97 18.91 11.17
N THR A 209 3.89 17.66 10.71
CA THR A 209 3.32 17.37 9.39
C THR A 209 1.79 17.50 9.46
N VAL A 210 1.23 18.38 8.62
CA VAL A 210 -0.21 18.64 8.51
C VAL A 210 -0.66 18.32 7.09
N TYR A 211 -1.84 17.74 6.97
CA TYR A 211 -2.52 17.49 5.70
C TYR A 211 -3.79 18.33 5.67
N ALA A 212 -3.92 19.19 4.65
CA ALA A 212 -4.96 20.21 4.62
C ALA A 212 -6.31 19.73 4.07
N GLN A 213 -6.35 18.61 3.37
CA GLN A 213 -7.57 18.13 2.73
C GLN A 213 -8.55 17.54 3.73
N THR A 214 -9.81 17.92 3.64
CA THR A 214 -10.89 17.39 4.48
C THR A 214 -11.48 16.10 3.90
N PRO A 215 -12.19 15.28 4.72
CA PRO A 215 -12.89 14.08 4.24
C PRO A 215 -13.88 14.37 3.09
N GLN A 216 -14.58 15.51 3.12
CA GLN A 216 -15.55 15.90 2.11
C GLN A 216 -14.86 16.30 0.79
N GLN A 217 -13.77 17.05 0.86
CA GLN A 217 -12.97 17.39 -0.31
C GLN A 217 -12.39 16.16 -0.98
N PHE A 218 -11.87 15.22 -0.19
CA PHE A 218 -11.37 13.94 -0.69
C PHE A 218 -12.48 13.14 -1.36
N ALA A 219 -13.61 12.95 -0.69
CA ALA A 219 -14.72 12.15 -1.17
C ALA A 219 -15.37 12.71 -2.45
N HIS A 220 -15.24 14.02 -2.71
CA HIS A 220 -15.71 14.68 -3.94
C HIS A 220 -15.12 14.05 -5.21
N TYR A 221 -13.88 13.54 -5.15
CA TYR A 221 -13.20 12.91 -6.28
C TYR A 221 -13.52 11.42 -6.47
N VAL A 222 -14.21 10.79 -5.53
CA VAL A 222 -14.50 9.34 -5.59
C VAL A 222 -15.30 8.96 -6.84
N PRO A 223 -16.37 9.68 -7.26
CA PRO A 223 -17.08 9.37 -8.49
C PRO A 223 -16.18 9.47 -9.74
N GLU A 224 -15.27 10.46 -9.78
CA GLU A 224 -14.32 10.59 -10.88
C GLU A 224 -13.30 9.48 -10.93
N LEU A 225 -12.81 9.00 -9.77
CA LEU A 225 -11.92 7.85 -9.69
C LEU A 225 -12.61 6.58 -10.18
N ILE A 226 -13.86 6.35 -9.79
CA ILE A 226 -14.66 5.21 -10.26
C ILE A 226 -14.85 5.28 -11.78
N ALA A 227 -15.23 6.45 -12.31
CA ALA A 227 -15.37 6.68 -13.74
C ALA A 227 -14.04 6.54 -14.51
N ALA A 228 -12.91 6.81 -13.85
CA ALA A 228 -11.55 6.58 -14.38
C ALA A 228 -11.14 5.10 -14.35
N GLY A 229 -11.92 4.21 -13.73
CA GLY A 229 -11.71 2.77 -13.70
C GLY A 229 -11.19 2.22 -12.38
N ALA A 230 -11.19 2.99 -11.28
CA ALA A 230 -10.83 2.49 -9.96
C ALA A 230 -11.82 1.41 -9.49
N SER A 231 -11.30 0.25 -9.08
CA SER A 231 -12.06 -0.84 -8.46
C SER A 231 -12.00 -0.78 -6.95
N PHE A 232 -10.93 -0.21 -6.41
CA PHE A 232 -10.70 0.01 -4.98
C PHE A 232 -10.29 1.45 -4.76
N VAL A 233 -10.93 2.11 -3.79
CA VAL A 233 -10.61 3.49 -3.39
C VAL A 233 -10.41 3.53 -1.88
N GLY A 234 -9.32 4.14 -1.45
CA GLY A 234 -8.97 4.30 -0.05
C GLY A 234 -8.06 5.49 0.19
N GLY A 235 -7.63 5.63 1.42
CA GLY A 235 -6.73 6.69 1.84
C GLY A 235 -5.32 6.18 2.17
N CYS A 236 -4.35 7.11 2.12
CA CYS A 236 -2.96 6.90 2.53
C CYS A 236 -2.60 7.96 3.60
N CYS A 237 -1.45 8.62 3.49
CA CYS A 237 -0.98 9.58 4.49
C CYS A 237 -1.97 10.71 4.76
N GLY A 238 -2.13 11.06 6.04
CA GLY A 238 -3.05 12.12 6.49
C GLY A 238 -4.53 11.75 6.53
N THR A 239 -4.93 10.59 6.00
CA THR A 239 -6.32 10.15 6.08
C THR A 239 -6.63 9.45 7.41
N SER A 240 -7.86 9.63 7.89
CA SER A 240 -8.38 9.06 9.12
C SER A 240 -9.65 8.24 8.85
N PRO A 241 -10.25 7.55 9.84
CA PRO A 241 -11.50 6.83 9.66
C PRO A 241 -12.64 7.67 9.08
N GLU A 242 -12.68 8.98 9.34
CA GLU A 242 -13.68 9.90 8.79
C GLU A 242 -13.59 10.00 7.26
N PHE A 243 -12.38 9.92 6.69
CA PHE A 243 -12.20 9.85 5.23
C PHE A 243 -12.84 8.60 4.65
N ILE A 244 -12.65 7.45 5.30
CA ILE A 244 -13.26 6.19 4.85
C ILE A 244 -14.79 6.27 4.93
N THR A 245 -15.33 6.86 5.99
CA THR A 245 -16.78 7.09 6.11
C THR A 245 -17.31 7.96 4.96
N ALA A 246 -16.58 9.02 4.60
CA ALA A 246 -16.95 9.92 3.50
C ALA A 246 -16.86 9.23 2.14
N VAL A 247 -15.77 8.48 1.88
CA VAL A 247 -15.57 7.66 0.66
C VAL A 247 -16.71 6.65 0.51
N ARG A 248 -17.04 5.91 1.59
CA ARG A 248 -18.14 4.93 1.56
C ARG A 248 -19.48 5.55 1.18
N ARG A 249 -19.80 6.73 1.72
CA ARG A 249 -21.03 7.46 1.36
C ARG A 249 -21.04 7.84 -0.12
N ALA A 250 -19.91 8.33 -0.65
CA ALA A 250 -19.80 8.72 -2.04
C ALA A 250 -19.87 7.54 -3.03
N ILE A 251 -19.52 6.31 -2.62
CA ILE A 251 -19.67 5.10 -3.42
C ILE A 251 -21.14 4.63 -3.45
N SER A 252 -21.90 4.91 -2.39
CA SER A 252 -23.28 4.41 -2.22
C SER A 252 -24.34 5.37 -2.76
N SER A 253 -23.96 6.59 -3.15
CA SER A 253 -24.83 7.61 -3.74
C SER A 253 -24.87 7.48 -5.26
#